data_d228874d88554f3f016573c39db1bff2
#
_entry.id   d228874d88554f3f016573c39db1bff2
#
_cell.length_a   1.000
_cell.length_b   1.000
_cell.length_c   1.000
_cell.angle_alpha   90.00
_cell.angle_beta   90.00
_cell.angle_gamma   90.00
#
_symmetry.space_group_name_H-M   'P 1'
#
loop_
_entity.id
_entity.type
_entity.pdbx_description
1 polymer ?
#
loop_
_entity_poly.entity_id
_entity_poly.type
_entity_poly.pdbx_seq_one_letter_code
_entity_poly.pdbx_strand_id
1 'polypeptide(L)'
;MADYKDKQHTGAEEGMKREETRGIQPAVSLTDPHSSASAKSATVNSAPGKNERAGAASTGSGYTEDYADAGSDADAAPSVSDAAKAGTSSVHPASNPPDSIDEEYDPEFLDQEFIHPADMADHLENMSLERQVSTLVRMPKEDAAEALAELDGNMAVDVLENLDTDVAAQIIAEMSPDDAADVLDELDEDHRDALLEKLTREDSDELRSLLNFDPDSAGGVMNTELILLEGNQTVDEAIAHIRAEMSEKESPYYGYVVDSHDVLVGVLSLRDLMLARPGTIVGDAVSGQSVISVTYDTDRREVASLLSHYNFMAMPVVDNDGHIMGVITYDDIMDIMHEEASADMLGMVGADPEESVDTPWKESVRKRLPWLFVNMFNSALSASVVYMFEGSIAEMAVLAVLMPMVANQAGNTGQQALAVMIRQLATDRFDQKKAWMAVVREGKIGLVTGVVMAFTAFIGAWMFTGVAAIGAVMGGALMCDMLLGAISGGSIPLIFRALGRDPAHASSIFLTTITDGAGFFIFLGLASLFLL
;
A
#
# COMPACT_ATOMS: atom_id res chain seq x y z
N MET A 1 -60.53 -17.46 -10.11
CA MET A 1 -61.34 -16.93 -11.21
C MET A 1 -60.39 -16.36 -12.19
N ALA A 2 -60.02 -17.19 -13.13
CA ALA A 2 -60.39 -17.26 -14.56
C ALA A 2 -59.44 -16.30 -15.33
N ASP A 3 -58.44 -16.86 -16.00
CA ASP A 3 -58.40 -17.44 -17.34
C ASP A 3 -58.53 -16.41 -18.47
N TYR A 4 -57.50 -16.36 -19.31
CA TYR A 4 -57.54 -16.42 -20.81
C TYR A 4 -56.13 -16.32 -21.36
N LYS A 5 -55.45 -17.37 -21.71
CA LYS A 5 -55.19 -18.16 -22.96
C LYS A 5 -54.95 -17.40 -24.25
N ASP A 6 -53.74 -17.62 -24.75
CA ASP A 6 -53.38 -18.11 -26.08
C ASP A 6 -53.90 -17.39 -27.36
N LYS A 7 -52.93 -16.99 -28.21
CA LYS A 7 -52.93 -17.40 -29.63
C LYS A 7 -51.61 -17.16 -30.35
N GLN A 8 -51.07 -18.21 -30.86
CA GLN A 8 -50.08 -18.32 -31.92
C GLN A 8 -50.59 -17.75 -33.25
N HIS A 9 -49.68 -17.30 -34.14
CA HIS A 9 -49.60 -17.64 -35.56
C HIS A 9 -48.31 -17.00 -36.14
N THR A 10 -47.33 -17.82 -36.47
CA THR A 10 -46.87 -18.35 -37.79
C THR A 10 -46.56 -17.32 -38.88
N GLY A 11 -45.27 -17.27 -39.25
CA GLY A 11 -44.80 -17.51 -40.60
C GLY A 11 -44.47 -16.34 -41.50
N ALA A 12 -43.22 -16.21 -41.84
CA ALA A 12 -42.74 -16.24 -43.25
C ALA A 12 -41.22 -15.99 -43.28
N GLU A 13 -40.53 -16.95 -43.87
CA GLU A 13 -39.16 -16.87 -44.38
C GLU A 13 -39.10 -15.84 -45.53
N GLU A 14 -38.00 -15.10 -45.59
CA GLU A 14 -37.24 -14.92 -46.84
C GLU A 14 -35.94 -14.21 -46.56
N GLY A 15 -34.89 -14.76 -47.07
CA GLY A 15 -33.52 -14.49 -46.93
C GLY A 15 -33.02 -13.18 -47.55
N MET A 16 -31.98 -12.63 -46.94
CA MET A 16 -31.05 -11.73 -47.62
C MET A 16 -29.67 -11.77 -46.94
N LYS A 17 -28.75 -12.24 -47.76
CA LYS A 17 -27.30 -12.01 -47.81
C LYS A 17 -26.52 -11.68 -46.51
N ARG A 18 -25.64 -12.65 -46.16
CA ARG A 18 -24.47 -12.50 -45.31
C ARG A 18 -23.54 -11.43 -45.93
N GLU A 19 -23.38 -10.32 -45.25
CA GLU A 19 -22.17 -9.51 -45.28
C GLU A 19 -21.34 -9.90 -44.02
N GLU A 20 -20.13 -10.34 -44.28
CA GLU A 20 -19.14 -10.67 -43.23
C GLU A 20 -18.69 -9.35 -42.56
N THR A 21 -19.30 -9.01 -41.44
CA THR A 21 -18.74 -8.06 -40.49
C THR A 21 -17.65 -8.80 -39.73
N ARG A 22 -16.39 -8.45 -39.97
CA ARG A 22 -15.25 -8.85 -39.12
C ARG A 22 -15.50 -8.30 -37.73
N GLY A 23 -15.82 -9.18 -36.78
CA GLY A 23 -16.03 -8.84 -35.40
C GLY A 23 -14.76 -8.25 -34.77
N ILE A 24 -14.87 -7.06 -34.26
CA ILE A 24 -13.97 -6.48 -33.29
C ILE A 24 -14.13 -7.31 -32.03
N GLN A 25 -13.05 -7.91 -31.51
CA GLN A 25 -13.09 -8.62 -30.24
C GLN A 25 -13.18 -7.56 -29.12
N PRO A 26 -14.06 -7.75 -28.14
CA PRO A 26 -14.13 -6.83 -26.99
C PRO A 26 -12.84 -6.88 -26.14
N ALA A 27 -12.57 -5.80 -25.45
CA ALA A 27 -11.46 -5.65 -24.52
C ALA A 27 -11.38 -6.84 -23.53
N VAL A 28 -10.18 -7.35 -23.29
CA VAL A 28 -9.96 -8.48 -22.39
C VAL A 28 -10.02 -7.94 -20.95
N SER A 29 -11.13 -8.17 -20.27
CA SER A 29 -11.24 -8.03 -18.82
C SER A 29 -10.39 -9.09 -18.12
N LEU A 30 -9.50 -8.70 -17.24
CA LEU A 30 -8.56 -9.60 -16.53
C LEU A 30 -9.14 -10.30 -15.29
N THR A 31 -10.45 -10.27 -15.09
CA THR A 31 -11.09 -10.80 -13.87
C THR A 31 -11.47 -12.28 -13.87
N ASP A 32 -10.99 -13.12 -14.83
CA ASP A 32 -11.36 -14.54 -14.84
C ASP A 32 -10.16 -15.48 -14.65
N PRO A 33 -9.95 -16.09 -13.45
CA PRO A 33 -8.79 -16.93 -13.15
C PRO A 33 -8.88 -18.38 -13.65
N HIS A 34 -9.89 -18.78 -14.44
CA HIS A 34 -10.14 -20.18 -14.81
C HIS A 34 -10.15 -20.53 -16.31
N SER A 35 -9.57 -19.74 -17.18
CA SER A 35 -9.46 -20.12 -18.59
C SER A 35 -8.09 -20.75 -18.90
N SER A 36 -7.96 -22.06 -18.65
CA SER A 36 -6.84 -22.87 -19.09
C SER A 36 -6.97 -23.19 -20.60
N ALA A 37 -6.39 -22.35 -21.44
CA ALA A 37 -6.23 -22.66 -22.87
C ALA A 37 -4.81 -23.19 -23.13
N SER A 38 -4.75 -24.46 -23.48
CA SER A 38 -3.61 -25.25 -23.94
C SER A 38 -2.90 -24.57 -25.13
N ALA A 39 -1.76 -23.96 -24.90
CA ALA A 39 -0.84 -23.52 -25.96
C ALA A 39 0.14 -24.64 -26.30
N LYS A 40 0.03 -25.16 -27.51
CA LYS A 40 0.99 -26.09 -28.11
C LYS A 40 2.35 -25.44 -28.31
N SER A 41 3.39 -26.06 -27.77
CA SER A 41 4.78 -25.72 -28.00
C SER A 41 5.16 -25.87 -29.47
N ALA A 42 5.68 -24.79 -30.06
CA ALA A 42 6.43 -24.84 -31.29
C ALA A 42 7.93 -24.76 -30.96
N THR A 43 8.59 -25.88 -31.16
CA THR A 43 10.05 -26.03 -31.07
C THR A 43 10.71 -25.31 -32.25
N VAL A 44 11.56 -24.34 -31.96
CA VAL A 44 12.50 -23.79 -32.95
C VAL A 44 13.90 -24.30 -32.60
N ASN A 45 14.42 -25.15 -33.47
CA ASN A 45 15.81 -25.59 -33.51
C ASN A 45 16.71 -24.42 -33.94
N SER A 46 17.79 -24.16 -33.22
CA SER A 46 18.95 -23.47 -33.74
C SER A 46 20.23 -24.14 -33.24
N ALA A 47 21.02 -24.63 -34.19
CA ALA A 47 22.30 -25.23 -34.00
C ALA A 47 23.45 -24.17 -33.96
N PRO A 48 24.64 -24.51 -33.44
CA PRO A 48 25.64 -23.54 -33.00
C PRO A 48 26.68 -23.20 -34.11
N GLY A 49 27.05 -21.92 -34.18
CA GLY A 49 28.14 -21.41 -34.99
C GLY A 49 29.33 -20.92 -34.14
N LYS A 50 30.52 -21.43 -34.50
CA LYS A 50 31.81 -21.23 -33.84
C LYS A 50 32.44 -19.88 -34.15
N ASN A 51 33.20 -19.40 -33.16
CA ASN A 51 34.51 -18.71 -33.17
C ASN A 51 34.94 -17.87 -34.37
N GLU A 52 35.44 -16.66 -34.08
CA GLU A 52 36.88 -16.39 -34.27
C GLU A 52 37.31 -15.03 -33.67
N ARG A 53 38.57 -15.02 -33.19
CA ARG A 53 39.28 -13.91 -32.53
C ARG A 53 39.89 -12.96 -33.58
N ALA A 54 39.92 -11.67 -33.24
CA ALA A 54 41.04 -10.72 -33.52
C ALA A 54 40.67 -9.40 -32.83
N GLY A 55 41.39 -8.72 -31.99
CA GLY A 55 42.83 -8.43 -32.02
C GLY A 55 43.03 -6.96 -32.38
N ALA A 56 43.65 -6.20 -31.46
CA ALA A 56 44.30 -4.89 -31.61
C ALA A 56 43.44 -3.63 -31.34
N ALA A 57 43.77 -2.92 -30.32
CA ALA A 57 44.81 -1.94 -30.01
C ALA A 57 44.24 -0.51 -29.82
N SER A 58 44.33 -0.07 -28.58
CA SER A 58 44.88 1.18 -28.04
C SER A 58 44.59 2.52 -28.73
N THR A 59 44.03 3.44 -28.00
CA THR A 59 44.67 4.72 -27.68
C THR A 59 44.05 5.33 -26.44
N GLY A 60 44.91 5.68 -25.49
CA GLY A 60 44.59 6.29 -24.24
C GLY A 60 44.42 7.81 -24.35
N SER A 61 43.71 8.34 -23.40
CA SER A 61 43.83 9.73 -23.00
C SER A 61 43.55 9.77 -21.49
N GLY A 62 44.64 10.04 -20.75
CA GLY A 62 44.65 10.16 -19.32
C GLY A 62 44.05 11.48 -18.86
N TYR A 63 43.39 11.43 -17.71
CA TYR A 63 43.32 12.55 -16.78
C TYR A 63 43.84 12.06 -15.44
N THR A 64 45.02 12.59 -15.10
CA THR A 64 45.62 12.52 -13.77
C THR A 64 45.01 13.61 -12.91
N GLU A 65 44.37 13.23 -11.81
CA GLU A 65 44.16 14.13 -10.69
C GLU A 65 45.17 13.82 -9.59
N ASP A 66 46.01 14.81 -9.34
CA ASP A 66 46.94 14.89 -8.23
C ASP A 66 46.21 14.94 -6.92
N TYR A 67 46.42 13.98 -6.03
CA TYR A 67 46.22 14.14 -4.60
C TYR A 67 47.57 14.16 -3.92
N ALA A 68 47.93 15.37 -3.50
CA ALA A 68 49.11 15.62 -2.69
C ALA A 68 48.91 15.09 -1.25
N ASP A 69 49.92 14.38 -0.87
CA ASP A 69 50.33 13.91 0.44
C ASP A 69 50.33 15.07 1.48
N ALA A 70 49.68 14.88 2.63
CA ALA A 70 49.88 15.71 3.82
C ALA A 70 49.81 14.84 5.07
N GLY A 71 50.96 14.53 5.57
CA GLY A 71 51.48 14.45 6.91
C GLY A 71 50.60 13.85 8.02
N SER A 72 51.05 12.69 8.50
CA SER A 72 50.83 12.15 9.82
C SER A 72 51.15 13.14 10.95
N ASP A 73 50.20 13.41 11.85
CA ASP A 73 50.51 13.69 13.24
C ASP A 73 49.44 13.03 14.13
N ALA A 74 49.89 12.04 14.86
CA ALA A 74 49.15 11.38 15.92
C ALA A 74 49.34 12.20 17.21
N ASP A 75 48.23 12.71 17.78
CA ASP A 75 48.23 13.09 19.19
C ASP A 75 46.86 12.85 19.85
N ALA A 76 46.94 11.93 20.78
CA ALA A 76 46.26 11.75 22.07
C ALA A 76 44.84 12.31 22.26
N ALA A 77 43.87 11.40 22.38
CA ALA A 77 42.59 11.64 23.04
C ALA A 77 42.78 11.85 24.56
N PRO A 78 42.17 12.88 25.18
CA PRO A 78 42.20 13.06 26.62
C PRO A 78 41.19 12.14 27.32
N SER A 79 41.63 11.60 28.45
CA SER A 79 40.89 10.70 29.36
C SER A 79 39.74 11.42 30.07
N VAL A 80 38.66 10.64 30.34
CA VAL A 80 37.39 11.03 30.96
C VAL A 80 37.48 11.37 32.48
N SER A 81 38.55 11.93 32.96
CA SER A 81 38.72 12.21 34.41
C SER A 81 38.78 13.67 34.85
N ASP A 82 38.75 14.67 33.93
CA ASP A 82 38.97 16.05 34.32
C ASP A 82 37.78 17.03 34.17
N ALA A 83 36.55 16.52 33.97
CA ALA A 83 35.34 17.35 33.87
C ALA A 83 34.56 17.54 35.18
N ALA A 84 35.12 17.19 36.32
CA ALA A 84 34.41 17.27 37.61
C ALA A 84 34.84 18.42 38.53
N LYS A 85 35.46 19.47 38.03
CA LYS A 85 35.77 20.65 38.85
C LYS A 85 35.77 21.95 38.03
N ALA A 86 34.59 22.46 37.72
CA ALA A 86 34.39 23.91 37.50
C ALA A 86 32.89 24.27 37.45
N GLY A 87 32.46 25.09 38.38
CA GLY A 87 31.35 25.99 38.15
C GLY A 87 30.01 25.66 38.79
N THR A 88 29.88 25.92 40.08
CA THR A 88 28.60 26.35 40.67
C THR A 88 28.17 27.65 39.97
N SER A 89 27.15 27.60 39.18
CA SER A 89 26.43 28.77 38.68
C SER A 89 24.92 28.53 38.79
N SER A 90 24.33 29.30 39.70
CA SER A 90 22.93 29.69 39.89
C SER A 90 21.87 28.89 39.12
N VAL A 91 21.09 28.15 39.88
CA VAL A 91 19.76 27.62 39.52
C VAL A 91 18.86 28.85 39.25
N HIS A 92 18.55 29.11 38.00
CA HIS A 92 17.37 29.88 37.62
C HIS A 92 16.13 29.01 37.84
N PRO A 93 15.03 29.56 38.38
CA PRO A 93 13.78 28.83 38.53
C PRO A 93 13.24 28.42 37.14
N ALA A 94 12.65 27.23 37.09
CA ALA A 94 12.02 26.68 35.92
C ALA A 94 11.20 27.75 35.18
N SER A 95 11.64 28.08 33.99
CA SER A 95 10.81 28.79 33.02
C SER A 95 9.61 27.92 32.70
N ASN A 96 8.45 28.53 32.66
CA ASN A 96 7.19 27.95 32.20
C ASN A 96 7.40 27.11 30.93
N PRO A 97 6.56 26.09 30.69
CA PRO A 97 6.53 25.45 29.39
C PRO A 97 6.39 26.54 28.31
N PRO A 98 7.00 26.35 27.13
CA PRO A 98 6.88 27.35 26.08
C PRO A 98 5.38 27.51 25.80
N ASP A 99 4.90 28.72 26.09
CA ASP A 99 3.61 29.18 25.61
C ASP A 99 3.71 29.21 24.09
N SER A 100 2.73 28.62 23.46
CA SER A 100 2.36 28.74 22.06
C SER A 100 3.52 28.53 21.05
N ILE A 101 3.44 27.41 20.33
CA ILE A 101 4.00 27.29 18.99
C ILE A 101 3.17 28.22 18.08
N ASP A 102 3.31 29.54 18.31
CA ASP A 102 3.05 30.54 17.30
C ASP A 102 4.37 30.67 16.53
N GLU A 103 4.66 29.72 15.62
CA GLU A 103 5.61 30.01 14.56
C GLU A 103 5.06 31.20 13.81
N GLU A 104 5.90 32.21 13.74
CA GLU A 104 5.60 33.55 13.23
C GLU A 104 5.13 33.38 11.78
N TYR A 105 3.83 33.55 11.55
CA TYR A 105 3.21 33.60 10.23
C TYR A 105 4.05 34.50 9.33
N ASP A 106 4.65 33.93 8.29
CA ASP A 106 5.39 34.69 7.28
C ASP A 106 4.40 35.17 6.20
N PRO A 107 3.95 36.44 6.27
CA PRO A 107 3.05 36.98 5.26
C PRO A 107 3.70 37.08 3.88
N GLU A 108 5.05 37.00 3.78
CA GLU A 108 5.77 36.98 2.50
C GLU A 108 5.60 35.65 1.76
N PHE A 109 5.16 34.58 2.44
CA PHE A 109 4.91 33.27 1.80
C PHE A 109 3.71 33.34 0.84
N LEU A 110 2.60 33.91 1.26
CA LEU A 110 1.39 34.06 0.42
C LEU A 110 1.53 35.14 -0.67
N ASP A 111 2.53 36.05 -0.58
CA ASP A 111 2.81 37.04 -1.62
C ASP A 111 3.72 36.46 -2.75
N GLN A 112 4.09 35.18 -2.71
CA GLN A 112 4.83 34.53 -3.79
C GLN A 112 3.89 34.31 -4.99
N GLU A 113 4.38 34.64 -6.17
CA GLU A 113 3.61 34.61 -7.43
C GLU A 113 3.19 33.18 -7.88
N PHE A 114 3.79 32.15 -7.26
CA PHE A 114 3.46 30.74 -7.48
C PHE A 114 3.96 29.88 -6.30
N ILE A 115 3.05 29.19 -5.64
CA ILE A 115 3.34 28.20 -4.58
C ILE A 115 2.75 26.87 -5.07
N HIS A 116 3.52 25.78 -5.00
CA HIS A 116 3.01 24.47 -5.34
C HIS A 116 1.90 24.06 -4.34
N PRO A 117 0.79 23.43 -4.77
CA PRO A 117 -0.31 23.02 -3.88
C PRO A 117 0.16 22.21 -2.66
N ALA A 118 1.02 21.23 -2.85
CA ALA A 118 1.59 20.43 -1.77
C ALA A 118 2.41 21.28 -0.75
N ASP A 119 3.22 22.26 -1.20
CA ASP A 119 3.93 23.17 -0.29
C ASP A 119 2.94 24.06 0.48
N MET A 120 1.81 24.40 -0.14
CA MET A 120 0.73 25.15 0.51
C MET A 120 0.02 24.28 1.56
N ALA A 121 -0.27 23.02 1.26
CA ALA A 121 -0.83 22.07 2.21
C ALA A 121 0.07 21.90 3.44
N ASP A 122 1.37 21.63 3.24
CA ASP A 122 2.37 21.56 4.32
C ASP A 122 2.37 22.82 5.21
N HIS A 123 2.16 23.99 4.61
CA HIS A 123 2.10 25.25 5.33
C HIS A 123 0.78 25.42 6.09
N LEU A 124 -0.34 25.00 5.50
CA LEU A 124 -1.65 25.00 6.15
C LEU A 124 -1.68 24.04 7.35
N GLU A 125 -1.09 22.86 7.26
CA GLU A 125 -1.02 21.87 8.33
C GLU A 125 -0.36 22.43 9.61
N ASN A 126 0.62 23.32 9.44
CA ASN A 126 1.31 23.98 10.55
C ASN A 126 0.54 25.19 11.14
N MET A 127 -0.66 25.51 10.61
CA MET A 127 -1.48 26.62 11.10
C MET A 127 -2.58 26.14 12.06
N SER A 128 -3.11 27.08 12.85
CA SER A 128 -4.36 26.81 13.58
C SER A 128 -5.55 26.80 12.62
N LEU A 129 -6.58 26.00 12.91
CA LEU A 129 -7.80 25.86 12.10
C LEU A 129 -8.41 27.22 11.69
N GLU A 130 -8.47 28.21 12.62
CA GLU A 130 -8.97 29.55 12.30
C GLU A 130 -8.15 30.26 11.21
N ARG A 131 -6.84 29.98 11.18
CA ARG A 131 -5.93 30.55 10.15
C ARG A 131 -6.05 29.78 8.83
N GLN A 132 -6.12 28.45 8.86
CA GLN A 132 -6.38 27.62 7.68
C GLN A 132 -7.62 28.12 6.94
N VAL A 133 -8.76 28.19 7.64
CA VAL A 133 -10.04 28.70 7.11
C VAL A 133 -9.89 30.12 6.54
N SER A 134 -9.24 31.04 7.28
CA SER A 134 -9.07 32.42 6.81
C SER A 134 -8.14 32.57 5.60
N THR A 135 -7.19 31.65 5.42
CA THR A 135 -6.27 31.61 4.29
C THR A 135 -6.99 31.09 3.04
N LEU A 136 -7.65 29.95 3.12
CA LEU A 136 -8.40 29.36 2.01
C LEU A 136 -9.52 30.26 1.48
N VAL A 137 -10.21 30.99 2.37
CA VAL A 137 -11.24 31.98 1.95
C VAL A 137 -10.66 33.10 1.08
N ARG A 138 -9.37 33.46 1.28
CA ARG A 138 -8.70 34.56 0.56
C ARG A 138 -8.02 34.15 -0.73
N MET A 139 -7.71 32.86 -0.86
CA MET A 139 -7.07 32.31 -2.06
C MET A 139 -8.04 32.27 -3.26
N PRO A 140 -7.53 32.26 -4.50
CA PRO A 140 -8.30 31.80 -5.66
C PRO A 140 -8.92 30.43 -5.35
N LYS A 141 -10.08 30.14 -5.93
CA LYS A 141 -10.79 28.89 -5.59
C LYS A 141 -10.08 27.66 -6.12
N GLU A 142 -9.47 27.79 -7.28
CA GLU A 142 -8.64 26.77 -7.90
C GLU A 142 -7.46 26.40 -6.99
N ASP A 143 -6.65 27.38 -6.55
CA ASP A 143 -5.50 27.15 -5.66
C ASP A 143 -5.94 26.59 -4.28
N ALA A 144 -7.13 27.00 -3.80
CA ALA A 144 -7.67 26.53 -2.53
C ALA A 144 -8.17 25.08 -2.64
N ALA A 145 -8.70 24.68 -3.79
CA ALA A 145 -9.14 23.32 -4.08
C ALA A 145 -7.95 22.36 -4.15
N GLU A 146 -6.93 22.71 -4.94
CA GLU A 146 -5.69 21.93 -5.04
C GLU A 146 -4.97 21.80 -3.68
N ALA A 147 -4.89 22.89 -2.88
CA ALA A 147 -4.27 22.84 -1.56
C ALA A 147 -5.10 22.04 -0.54
N LEU A 148 -6.42 22.00 -0.67
CA LEU A 148 -7.31 21.24 0.21
C LEU A 148 -7.25 19.73 -0.10
N ALA A 149 -7.10 19.37 -1.38
CA ALA A 149 -6.92 17.99 -1.83
C ALA A 149 -5.65 17.35 -1.28
N GLU A 150 -4.58 18.13 -1.12
CA GLU A 150 -3.28 17.67 -0.61
C GLU A 150 -3.21 17.63 0.95
N LEU A 151 -4.25 18.11 1.67
CA LEU A 151 -4.28 18.06 3.13
C LEU A 151 -4.60 16.65 3.64
N ASP A 152 -4.09 16.30 4.84
CA ASP A 152 -4.57 15.12 5.57
C ASP A 152 -6.11 15.15 5.70
N GLY A 153 -6.79 14.05 5.37
CA GLY A 153 -8.24 13.97 5.26
C GLY A 153 -8.98 14.51 6.49
N ASN A 154 -8.53 14.18 7.70
CA ASN A 154 -9.12 14.71 8.93
C ASN A 154 -9.03 16.25 9.01
N MET A 155 -7.92 16.83 8.54
CA MET A 155 -7.75 18.28 8.51
C MET A 155 -8.61 18.94 7.43
N ALA A 156 -8.71 18.32 6.26
CA ALA A 156 -9.59 18.78 5.19
C ALA A 156 -11.05 18.83 5.66
N VAL A 157 -11.51 17.79 6.36
CA VAL A 157 -12.84 17.73 7.00
C VAL A 157 -13.02 18.85 8.01
N ASP A 158 -12.09 19.00 8.97
CA ASP A 158 -12.15 20.04 10.01
C ASP A 158 -12.23 21.45 9.38
N VAL A 159 -11.50 21.69 8.31
CA VAL A 159 -11.53 22.95 7.58
C VAL A 159 -12.88 23.17 6.90
N LEU A 160 -13.39 22.18 6.16
CA LEU A 160 -14.66 22.26 5.43
C LEU A 160 -15.84 22.49 6.37
N GLU A 161 -15.88 21.81 7.52
CA GLU A 161 -16.92 22.00 8.53
C GLU A 161 -16.92 23.41 9.16
N ASN A 162 -15.77 24.08 9.14
CA ASN A 162 -15.61 25.44 9.70
C ASN A 162 -15.65 26.56 8.63
N LEU A 163 -15.74 26.20 7.34
CA LEU A 163 -15.99 27.14 6.24
C LEU A 163 -17.49 27.49 6.17
N ASP A 164 -17.78 28.65 5.55
CA ASP A 164 -19.15 28.95 5.12
C ASP A 164 -19.55 27.97 4.00
N THR A 165 -20.71 27.37 4.09
CA THR A 165 -21.17 26.32 3.15
C THR A 165 -21.13 26.76 1.69
N ASP A 166 -21.40 28.05 1.40
CA ASP A 166 -21.34 28.56 0.01
C ASP A 166 -19.88 28.68 -0.49
N VAL A 167 -18.93 28.92 0.42
CA VAL A 167 -17.49 28.98 0.10
C VAL A 167 -16.92 27.58 -0.05
N ALA A 168 -17.25 26.68 0.87
CA ALA A 168 -16.84 25.28 0.81
C ALA A 168 -17.32 24.62 -0.49
N ALA A 169 -18.58 24.81 -0.87
CA ALA A 169 -19.11 24.30 -2.13
C ALA A 169 -18.41 24.87 -3.37
N GLN A 170 -17.96 26.14 -3.34
CA GLN A 170 -17.17 26.71 -4.44
C GLN A 170 -15.77 26.08 -4.54
N ILE A 171 -15.15 25.73 -3.40
CA ILE A 171 -13.85 25.04 -3.40
C ILE A 171 -14.03 23.62 -3.93
N ILE A 172 -15.02 22.87 -3.44
CA ILE A 172 -15.34 21.51 -3.92
C ILE A 172 -15.63 21.49 -5.43
N ALA A 173 -16.29 22.52 -5.97
CA ALA A 173 -16.60 22.59 -7.39
C ALA A 173 -15.38 22.79 -8.29
N GLU A 174 -14.25 23.24 -7.75
CA GLU A 174 -12.98 23.43 -8.47
C GLU A 174 -12.00 22.28 -8.21
N MET A 175 -12.35 21.31 -7.33
CA MET A 175 -11.54 20.11 -7.10
C MET A 175 -11.73 19.10 -8.23
N SER A 176 -10.74 18.23 -8.42
CA SER A 176 -10.92 17.03 -9.24
C SER A 176 -12.05 16.15 -8.69
N PRO A 177 -12.83 15.45 -9.52
CA PRO A 177 -13.98 14.68 -9.06
C PRO A 177 -13.67 13.59 -8.04
N ASP A 178 -12.52 12.93 -8.16
CA ASP A 178 -12.01 11.91 -7.22
C ASP A 178 -11.66 12.53 -5.86
N ASP A 179 -10.83 13.58 -5.82
CA ASP A 179 -10.47 14.29 -4.58
C ASP A 179 -11.71 14.86 -3.89
N ALA A 180 -12.64 15.45 -4.67
CA ALA A 180 -13.88 15.96 -4.14
C ALA A 180 -14.76 14.85 -3.52
N ALA A 181 -14.78 13.66 -4.14
CA ALA A 181 -15.50 12.51 -3.62
C ALA A 181 -14.86 11.98 -2.34
N ASP A 182 -13.53 11.89 -2.28
CA ASP A 182 -12.79 11.40 -1.12
C ASP A 182 -13.01 12.30 0.11
N VAL A 183 -12.85 13.60 -0.04
CA VAL A 183 -13.11 14.55 1.05
C VAL A 183 -14.58 14.56 1.47
N LEU A 184 -15.52 14.42 0.53
CA LEU A 184 -16.95 14.34 0.84
C LEU A 184 -17.34 13.03 1.54
N ASP A 185 -16.64 11.92 1.27
CA ASP A 185 -16.93 10.64 1.93
C ASP A 185 -16.52 10.66 3.41
N GLU A 186 -15.50 11.40 3.77
CA GLU A 186 -15.06 11.59 5.15
C GLU A 186 -15.98 12.51 5.98
N LEU A 187 -16.78 13.38 5.33
CA LEU A 187 -17.73 14.26 6.00
C LEU A 187 -18.95 13.49 6.54
N ASP A 188 -19.54 13.99 7.60
CA ASP A 188 -20.82 13.46 8.06
C ASP A 188 -21.95 13.71 7.04
N GLU A 189 -22.98 12.85 7.05
CA GLU A 189 -24.06 12.83 6.05
C GLU A 189 -24.78 14.20 5.93
N ASP A 190 -24.98 14.91 7.07
CA ASP A 190 -25.70 16.18 7.10
C ASP A 190 -24.89 17.30 6.40
N HIS A 191 -23.55 17.36 6.63
CA HIS A 191 -22.67 18.35 6.00
C HIS A 191 -22.45 18.03 4.51
N ARG A 192 -22.17 16.76 4.17
CA ARG A 192 -22.03 16.30 2.79
C ARG A 192 -23.25 16.65 1.95
N ASP A 193 -24.46 16.32 2.44
CA ASP A 193 -25.69 16.64 1.69
C ASP A 193 -25.90 18.15 1.53
N ALA A 194 -25.56 18.96 2.55
CA ALA A 194 -25.65 20.41 2.46
C ALA A 194 -24.70 21.01 1.39
N LEU A 195 -23.49 20.45 1.24
CA LEU A 195 -22.54 20.85 0.20
C LEU A 195 -23.03 20.44 -1.20
N LEU A 196 -23.44 19.18 -1.36
CA LEU A 196 -23.97 18.65 -2.63
C LEU A 196 -25.22 19.41 -3.12
N GLU A 197 -26.04 19.94 -2.23
CA GLU A 197 -27.20 20.80 -2.59
C GLU A 197 -26.78 22.18 -3.15
N LYS A 198 -25.55 22.63 -2.85
CA LYS A 198 -25.03 23.94 -3.31
C LYS A 198 -24.31 23.86 -4.65
N LEU A 199 -23.84 22.69 -5.04
CA LEU A 199 -23.18 22.45 -6.31
C LEU A 199 -24.13 22.58 -7.50
N THR A 200 -23.61 22.66 -8.70
CA THR A 200 -24.42 22.52 -9.90
C THR A 200 -25.08 21.15 -9.92
N ARG A 201 -26.14 21.00 -10.70
CA ARG A 201 -26.80 19.69 -10.76
C ARG A 201 -25.89 18.63 -11.41
N GLU A 202 -25.05 19.02 -12.34
CA GLU A 202 -24.14 18.16 -13.08
C GLU A 202 -23.06 17.62 -12.12
N ASP A 203 -22.36 18.51 -11.42
CA ASP A 203 -21.32 18.14 -10.44
C ASP A 203 -21.90 17.32 -9.27
N SER A 204 -23.09 17.70 -8.76
CA SER A 204 -23.75 16.96 -7.69
C SER A 204 -24.19 15.55 -8.11
N ASP A 205 -24.70 15.37 -9.35
CA ASP A 205 -25.08 14.04 -9.86
C ASP A 205 -23.82 13.18 -10.11
N GLU A 206 -22.69 13.77 -10.54
CA GLU A 206 -21.42 13.12 -10.75
C GLU A 206 -20.79 12.65 -9.42
N LEU A 207 -20.63 13.55 -8.46
CA LEU A 207 -20.07 13.22 -7.14
C LEU A 207 -20.92 12.19 -6.38
N ARG A 208 -22.26 12.29 -6.49
CA ARG A 208 -23.14 11.24 -5.93
C ARG A 208 -22.95 9.89 -6.61
N SER A 209 -22.57 9.87 -7.89
CA SER A 209 -22.26 8.63 -8.59
C SER A 209 -20.95 8.02 -8.08
N LEU A 210 -19.92 8.84 -7.87
CA LEU A 210 -18.62 8.40 -7.32
C LEU A 210 -18.79 7.89 -5.88
N LEU A 211 -19.47 8.62 -5.02
CA LEU A 211 -19.76 8.23 -3.63
C LEU A 211 -20.58 6.91 -3.47
N ASN A 212 -21.15 6.37 -4.55
CA ASN A 212 -21.84 5.08 -4.50
C ASN A 212 -20.91 3.89 -4.74
N PHE A 213 -19.69 4.09 -5.20
CA PHE A 213 -18.71 3.02 -5.35
C PHE A 213 -18.08 2.66 -4.00
N ASP A 214 -17.51 1.47 -3.94
CA ASP A 214 -16.71 1.05 -2.79
C ASP A 214 -15.38 1.83 -2.80
N PRO A 215 -15.00 2.56 -1.74
CA PRO A 215 -13.74 3.32 -1.68
C PRO A 215 -12.48 2.47 -1.97
N ASP A 216 -12.53 1.16 -1.66
CA ASP A 216 -11.44 0.22 -1.94
C ASP A 216 -11.47 -0.33 -3.38
N SER A 217 -12.35 0.18 -4.25
CA SER A 217 -12.48 -0.26 -5.64
C SER A 217 -11.94 0.75 -6.64
N ALA A 218 -11.68 0.29 -7.86
CA ALA A 218 -11.29 1.16 -8.99
C ALA A 218 -12.33 2.28 -9.26
N GLY A 219 -13.60 2.01 -9.02
CA GLY A 219 -14.67 3.00 -9.17
C GLY A 219 -14.65 4.07 -8.08
N GLY A 220 -14.17 3.74 -6.86
CA GLY A 220 -14.07 4.69 -5.75
C GLY A 220 -12.89 5.67 -5.91
N VAL A 221 -11.80 5.22 -6.53
CA VAL A 221 -10.57 6.03 -6.69
C VAL A 221 -10.37 6.55 -8.11
N MET A 222 -11.40 6.52 -8.97
CA MET A 222 -11.27 6.97 -10.36
C MET A 222 -11.63 8.44 -10.52
N ASN A 223 -10.83 9.13 -11.32
CA ASN A 223 -11.17 10.44 -11.86
C ASN A 223 -12.04 10.28 -13.09
N THR A 224 -13.10 11.08 -13.21
CA THR A 224 -14.03 11.06 -14.35
C THR A 224 -13.66 12.06 -15.45
N GLU A 225 -12.64 12.88 -15.24
CA GLU A 225 -12.14 13.83 -16.21
C GLU A 225 -11.34 13.16 -17.33
N LEU A 226 -12.04 12.72 -18.35
CA LEU A 226 -11.48 12.00 -19.48
C LEU A 226 -11.32 12.87 -20.72
N ILE A 227 -10.29 12.62 -21.53
CA ILE A 227 -10.22 13.09 -22.90
C ILE A 227 -10.64 11.95 -23.83
N LEU A 228 -11.86 12.02 -24.30
CA LEU A 228 -12.43 11.05 -25.22
C LEU A 228 -12.12 11.42 -26.66
N LEU A 229 -11.67 10.46 -27.45
CA LEU A 229 -11.36 10.61 -28.86
C LEU A 229 -12.25 9.70 -29.70
N GLU A 230 -12.91 10.25 -30.68
CA GLU A 230 -13.68 9.44 -31.64
C GLU A 230 -12.74 8.70 -32.60
N GLY A 231 -12.97 7.42 -32.82
CA GLY A 231 -12.15 6.61 -33.71
C GLY A 231 -12.14 7.05 -35.17
N ASN A 232 -13.14 7.86 -35.62
CA ASN A 232 -13.30 8.35 -37.00
C ASN A 232 -12.57 9.68 -37.26
N GLN A 233 -12.11 10.40 -36.22
CA GLN A 233 -11.41 11.68 -36.38
C GLN A 233 -9.95 11.48 -36.80
N THR A 234 -9.34 12.51 -37.35
CA THR A 234 -7.91 12.51 -37.69
C THR A 234 -7.05 12.83 -36.44
N VAL A 235 -5.79 12.41 -36.44
CA VAL A 235 -4.84 12.75 -35.39
C VAL A 235 -4.68 14.27 -35.22
N ASP A 236 -4.74 15.03 -36.30
CA ASP A 236 -4.65 16.50 -36.23
C ASP A 236 -5.89 17.12 -35.52
N GLU A 237 -7.08 16.59 -35.77
CA GLU A 237 -8.31 16.97 -35.07
C GLU A 237 -8.26 16.53 -33.60
N ALA A 238 -7.77 15.34 -33.31
CA ALA A 238 -7.58 14.84 -31.94
C ALA A 238 -6.61 15.73 -31.12
N ILE A 239 -5.48 16.13 -31.70
CA ILE A 239 -4.55 17.06 -31.07
C ILE A 239 -5.18 18.43 -30.81
N ALA A 240 -6.01 18.91 -31.75
CA ALA A 240 -6.72 20.19 -31.58
C ALA A 240 -7.77 20.08 -30.44
N HIS A 241 -8.47 18.95 -30.35
CA HIS A 241 -9.45 18.65 -29.32
C HIS A 241 -8.75 18.61 -27.93
N ILE A 242 -7.70 17.81 -27.79
CA ILE A 242 -6.91 17.72 -26.56
C ILE A 242 -6.44 19.12 -26.11
N ARG A 243 -5.89 19.94 -27.02
CA ARG A 243 -5.44 21.29 -26.67
C ARG A 243 -6.55 22.22 -26.17
N ALA A 244 -7.76 22.00 -26.61
CA ALA A 244 -8.90 22.80 -26.15
C ALA A 244 -9.34 22.41 -24.73
N GLU A 245 -9.23 21.13 -24.38
CA GLU A 245 -9.65 20.61 -23.08
C GLU A 245 -8.55 20.57 -22.02
N MET A 246 -7.27 20.57 -22.44
CA MET A 246 -6.11 20.51 -21.53
C MET A 246 -6.02 21.63 -20.49
N SER A 247 -6.69 22.75 -20.70
CA SER A 247 -6.70 23.87 -19.75
C SER A 247 -7.70 23.71 -18.61
N GLU A 248 -8.58 22.72 -18.74
CA GLU A 248 -9.69 22.51 -17.80
C GLU A 248 -9.58 21.16 -17.08
N LYS A 249 -8.57 20.32 -17.42
CA LYS A 249 -8.40 18.98 -16.88
C LYS A 249 -7.01 18.79 -16.29
N GLU A 250 -6.94 18.10 -15.18
CA GLU A 250 -5.77 17.98 -14.33
C GLU A 250 -4.54 17.38 -15.04
N SER A 251 -4.63 16.19 -15.59
CA SER A 251 -3.46 15.51 -16.16
C SER A 251 -3.76 14.61 -17.35
N PRO A 252 -3.93 15.15 -18.56
CA PRO A 252 -4.23 14.34 -19.74
C PRO A 252 -2.98 13.61 -20.26
N TYR A 253 -2.61 12.49 -19.65
CA TYR A 253 -1.51 11.64 -20.15
C TYR A 253 -1.87 10.93 -21.45
N TYR A 254 -3.16 10.60 -21.63
CA TYR A 254 -3.70 9.78 -22.71
C TYR A 254 -4.99 10.35 -23.27
N GLY A 255 -5.23 10.09 -24.55
CA GLY A 255 -6.55 10.18 -25.16
C GLY A 255 -7.16 8.79 -25.26
N TYR A 256 -8.40 8.64 -24.81
CA TYR A 256 -9.13 7.38 -24.77
C TYR A 256 -10.03 7.28 -26.00
N VAL A 257 -9.73 6.31 -26.86
CA VAL A 257 -10.42 6.15 -28.13
C VAL A 257 -11.65 5.28 -27.94
N VAL A 258 -12.82 5.84 -28.26
CA VAL A 258 -14.10 5.13 -28.15
C VAL A 258 -14.71 4.90 -29.54
N ASP A 259 -15.58 3.90 -29.61
CA ASP A 259 -16.40 3.65 -30.79
C ASP A 259 -17.71 4.45 -30.75
N SER A 260 -18.61 4.23 -31.73
CA SER A 260 -19.91 4.90 -31.81
C SER A 260 -20.91 4.51 -30.70
N HIS A 261 -20.52 3.64 -29.78
CA HIS A 261 -21.32 3.16 -28.64
C HIS A 261 -20.62 3.48 -27.30
N ASP A 262 -19.64 4.38 -27.31
CA ASP A 262 -18.81 4.79 -26.16
C ASP A 262 -18.00 3.64 -25.53
N VAL A 263 -17.79 2.54 -26.26
CA VAL A 263 -16.94 1.43 -25.82
C VAL A 263 -15.47 1.77 -26.08
N LEU A 264 -14.63 1.55 -25.09
CA LEU A 264 -13.18 1.79 -25.17
C LEU A 264 -12.51 0.82 -26.16
N VAL A 265 -11.95 1.34 -27.25
CA VAL A 265 -11.30 0.55 -28.30
C VAL A 265 -9.79 0.76 -28.40
N GLY A 266 -9.26 1.80 -27.76
CA GLY A 266 -7.83 2.10 -27.78
C GLY A 266 -7.43 3.18 -26.80
N VAL A 267 -6.12 3.28 -26.53
CA VAL A 267 -5.52 4.33 -25.72
C VAL A 267 -4.34 4.88 -26.50
N LEU A 268 -4.26 6.19 -26.67
CA LEU A 268 -3.17 6.90 -27.33
C LEU A 268 -2.49 7.85 -26.36
N SER A 269 -1.20 7.67 -26.16
CA SER A 269 -0.44 8.66 -25.41
C SER A 269 -0.26 9.95 -26.24
N LEU A 270 -0.05 11.08 -25.56
CA LEU A 270 0.32 12.33 -26.23
C LEU A 270 1.55 12.14 -27.13
N ARG A 271 2.49 11.29 -26.72
CA ARG A 271 3.67 10.93 -27.51
C ARG A 271 3.29 10.23 -28.82
N ASP A 272 2.35 9.28 -28.77
CA ASP A 272 1.91 8.53 -29.95
C ASP A 272 1.21 9.45 -30.94
N LEU A 273 0.36 10.37 -30.45
CA LEU A 273 -0.28 11.41 -31.24
C LEU A 273 0.75 12.34 -31.91
N MET A 274 1.77 12.77 -31.18
CA MET A 274 2.85 13.63 -31.70
C MET A 274 3.73 12.93 -32.75
N LEU A 275 3.86 11.60 -32.70
CA LEU A 275 4.64 10.80 -33.64
C LEU A 275 3.83 10.30 -34.83
N ALA A 276 2.52 10.34 -34.75
CA ALA A 276 1.62 9.92 -35.83
C ALA A 276 1.75 10.83 -37.06
N ARG A 277 1.46 10.27 -38.23
CA ARG A 277 1.50 11.05 -39.48
C ARG A 277 0.25 11.95 -39.56
N PRO A 278 0.39 13.20 -40.02
CA PRO A 278 -0.74 14.05 -40.26
C PRO A 278 -1.80 13.38 -41.15
N GLY A 279 -3.07 13.52 -40.79
CA GLY A 279 -4.18 12.91 -41.51
C GLY A 279 -4.40 11.41 -41.25
N THR A 280 -3.65 10.78 -40.34
CA THR A 280 -3.94 9.42 -39.90
C THR A 280 -5.26 9.41 -39.10
N ILE A 281 -6.12 8.41 -39.34
CA ILE A 281 -7.36 8.23 -38.57
C ILE A 281 -7.00 7.62 -37.20
N VAL A 282 -7.59 8.17 -36.14
CA VAL A 282 -7.33 7.74 -34.74
C VAL A 282 -7.62 6.24 -34.55
N GLY A 283 -8.72 5.72 -35.09
CA GLY A 283 -9.08 4.31 -35.07
C GLY A 283 -8.07 3.41 -35.78
N ASP A 284 -7.43 3.91 -36.87
CA ASP A 284 -6.37 3.16 -37.55
C ASP A 284 -5.08 3.11 -36.68
N ALA A 285 -4.81 4.19 -35.93
CA ALA A 285 -3.64 4.27 -35.04
C ALA A 285 -3.71 3.29 -33.87
N VAL A 286 -4.91 2.99 -33.37
CA VAL A 286 -5.14 2.01 -32.28
C VAL A 286 -5.48 0.61 -32.81
N SER A 287 -5.61 0.45 -34.11
CA SER A 287 -6.02 -0.82 -34.73
C SER A 287 -5.06 -1.96 -34.39
N GLY A 288 -5.58 -2.98 -33.72
CA GLY A 288 -4.81 -4.17 -33.29
C GLY A 288 -4.08 -4.00 -31.94
N GLN A 289 -4.27 -2.90 -31.23
CA GLN A 289 -3.86 -2.79 -29.84
C GLN A 289 -4.74 -3.71 -28.97
N SER A 290 -4.14 -4.29 -27.93
CA SER A 290 -4.90 -4.91 -26.84
C SER A 290 -5.01 -3.87 -25.73
N VAL A 291 -6.21 -3.36 -25.51
CA VAL A 291 -6.46 -2.39 -24.43
C VAL A 291 -6.37 -3.13 -23.09
N ILE A 292 -5.61 -2.56 -22.17
CA ILE A 292 -5.56 -2.98 -20.79
C ILE A 292 -6.39 -1.98 -20.00
N SER A 293 -7.44 -2.48 -19.38
CA SER A 293 -8.38 -1.72 -18.55
C SER A 293 -8.79 -2.55 -17.35
N VAL A 294 -9.35 -1.92 -16.34
CA VAL A 294 -9.93 -2.56 -15.16
C VAL A 294 -11.44 -2.28 -15.11
N THR A 295 -12.20 -3.13 -14.44
CA THR A 295 -13.61 -2.86 -14.16
C THR A 295 -13.73 -2.05 -12.87
N TYR A 296 -14.81 -1.27 -12.74
CA TYR A 296 -15.05 -0.41 -11.59
C TYR A 296 -15.05 -1.14 -10.23
N ASP A 297 -15.31 -2.46 -10.22
CA ASP A 297 -15.30 -3.32 -9.02
C ASP A 297 -13.95 -3.98 -8.75
N THR A 298 -12.90 -3.62 -9.49
CA THR A 298 -11.54 -4.13 -9.26
C THR A 298 -10.96 -3.48 -8.00
N ASP A 299 -10.36 -4.29 -7.13
CA ASP A 299 -9.68 -3.83 -5.91
C ASP A 299 -8.53 -2.85 -6.24
N ARG A 300 -8.46 -1.70 -5.52
CA ARG A 300 -7.46 -0.64 -5.75
C ARG A 300 -6.01 -1.14 -5.68
N ARG A 301 -5.72 -2.16 -4.84
CA ARG A 301 -4.38 -2.81 -4.77
C ARG A 301 -4.05 -3.57 -6.05
N GLU A 302 -5.06 -4.21 -6.68
CA GLU A 302 -4.86 -4.88 -7.97
C GLU A 302 -4.60 -3.86 -9.07
N VAL A 303 -5.29 -2.72 -9.07
CA VAL A 303 -5.06 -1.61 -9.99
C VAL A 303 -3.63 -1.09 -9.84
N ALA A 304 -3.18 -0.80 -8.61
CA ALA A 304 -1.82 -0.36 -8.31
C ALA A 304 -0.76 -1.36 -8.83
N SER A 305 -0.99 -2.65 -8.62
CA SER A 305 -0.11 -3.71 -9.13
C SER A 305 -0.05 -3.73 -10.66
N LEU A 306 -1.18 -3.51 -11.35
CA LEU A 306 -1.25 -3.48 -12.81
C LEU A 306 -0.56 -2.25 -13.40
N LEU A 307 -0.83 -1.05 -12.86
CA LEU A 307 -0.16 0.20 -13.25
C LEU A 307 1.36 0.07 -13.14
N SER A 308 1.83 -0.40 -11.97
CA SER A 308 3.25 -0.65 -11.72
C SER A 308 3.83 -1.72 -12.66
N HIS A 309 3.10 -2.81 -12.93
CA HIS A 309 3.55 -3.91 -13.79
C HIS A 309 3.76 -3.47 -15.24
N TYR A 310 2.83 -2.66 -15.77
CA TYR A 310 2.87 -2.18 -17.15
C TYR A 310 3.61 -0.85 -17.31
N ASN A 311 4.01 -0.20 -16.21
CA ASN A 311 4.58 1.16 -16.18
C ASN A 311 3.67 2.17 -16.89
N PHE A 312 2.37 2.11 -16.63
CA PHE A 312 1.42 3.08 -17.16
C PHE A 312 1.36 4.32 -16.25
N MET A 313 1.04 5.48 -16.83
CA MET A 313 0.81 6.72 -16.11
C MET A 313 -0.65 6.87 -15.70
N ALA A 314 -1.54 6.12 -16.33
CA ALA A 314 -2.96 6.07 -15.99
C ALA A 314 -3.59 4.76 -16.49
N MET A 315 -4.65 4.29 -15.83
CA MET A 315 -5.38 3.06 -16.11
C MET A 315 -6.85 3.38 -16.37
N PRO A 316 -7.39 3.06 -17.54
CA PRO A 316 -8.81 3.27 -17.80
C PRO A 316 -9.68 2.28 -17.01
N VAL A 317 -10.73 2.82 -16.40
CA VAL A 317 -11.78 2.10 -15.70
C VAL A 317 -12.98 1.97 -16.62
N VAL A 318 -13.53 0.76 -16.72
CA VAL A 318 -14.66 0.47 -17.63
C VAL A 318 -15.79 -0.23 -16.86
N ASP A 319 -17.00 -0.14 -17.42
CA ASP A 319 -18.13 -0.95 -16.97
C ASP A 319 -18.04 -2.40 -17.49
N ASN A 320 -19.04 -3.23 -17.14
CA ASN A 320 -19.10 -4.62 -17.58
C ASN A 320 -19.34 -4.80 -19.09
N ASP A 321 -19.77 -3.76 -19.77
CA ASP A 321 -20.03 -3.75 -21.22
C ASP A 321 -18.84 -3.12 -21.99
N GLY A 322 -17.85 -2.56 -21.28
CA GLY A 322 -16.61 -1.98 -21.80
C GLY A 322 -16.71 -0.48 -22.10
N HIS A 323 -17.75 0.20 -21.63
CA HIS A 323 -17.81 1.68 -21.71
C HIS A 323 -16.84 2.26 -20.69
N ILE A 324 -16.11 3.29 -21.10
CA ILE A 324 -15.19 3.97 -20.21
C ILE A 324 -15.96 4.81 -19.20
N MET A 325 -15.59 4.69 -17.93
CA MET A 325 -16.21 5.39 -16.80
C MET A 325 -15.28 6.45 -16.21
N GLY A 326 -13.99 6.16 -16.13
CA GLY A 326 -13.01 7.02 -15.52
C GLY A 326 -11.58 6.53 -15.79
N VAL A 327 -10.66 7.14 -15.12
CA VAL A 327 -9.23 6.84 -15.17
C VAL A 327 -8.66 6.89 -13.74
N ILE A 328 -7.67 6.06 -13.46
CA ILE A 328 -6.89 6.14 -12.21
C ILE A 328 -5.48 6.54 -12.61
N THR A 329 -4.95 7.60 -12.05
CA THR A 329 -3.66 8.15 -12.41
C THR A 329 -2.52 7.50 -11.60
N TYR A 330 -1.28 7.83 -11.91
CA TYR A 330 -0.12 7.22 -11.25
C TYR A 330 0.14 7.85 -9.86
N ASP A 331 -0.15 9.12 -9.69
CA ASP A 331 -0.09 9.89 -8.45
C ASP A 331 -1.00 9.27 -7.39
N ASP A 332 -2.31 9.09 -7.66
CA ASP A 332 -3.25 8.41 -6.76
C ASP A 332 -2.74 7.01 -6.35
N ILE A 333 -2.16 6.29 -7.30
CA ILE A 333 -1.58 4.98 -7.03
C ILE A 333 -0.37 5.05 -6.09
N MET A 334 0.42 6.11 -6.14
CA MET A 334 1.53 6.29 -5.21
C MET A 334 1.01 6.46 -3.78
N ASP A 335 -0.05 7.22 -3.59
CA ASP A 335 -0.66 7.46 -2.28
C ASP A 335 -1.34 6.18 -1.75
N ILE A 336 -2.12 5.49 -2.57
CA ILE A 336 -2.67 4.17 -2.24
C ILE A 336 -1.55 3.19 -1.82
N MET A 337 -0.42 3.16 -2.52
CA MET A 337 0.71 2.29 -2.17
C MET A 337 1.37 2.68 -0.84
N HIS A 338 1.44 3.96 -0.51
CA HIS A 338 1.95 4.45 0.77
C HIS A 338 1.00 4.12 1.91
N GLU A 339 -0.29 4.35 1.75
CA GLU A 339 -1.33 3.99 2.70
C GLU A 339 -1.32 2.49 3.00
N GLU A 340 -1.34 1.65 1.96
CA GLU A 340 -1.32 0.20 2.07
C GLU A 340 -0.06 -0.32 2.80
N ALA A 341 1.10 0.26 2.48
CA ALA A 341 2.34 -0.13 3.15
C ALA A 341 2.32 0.25 4.64
N SER A 342 1.73 1.38 4.99
CA SER A 342 1.56 1.86 6.36
C SER A 342 0.51 1.03 7.09
N ALA A 343 -0.63 0.75 6.46
CA ALA A 343 -1.70 -0.10 6.97
C ALA A 343 -1.21 -1.51 7.28
N ASP A 344 -0.42 -2.12 6.40
CA ASP A 344 0.21 -3.43 6.62
C ASP A 344 1.09 -3.43 7.88
N MET A 345 1.85 -2.34 8.13
CA MET A 345 2.71 -2.23 9.32
C MET A 345 1.90 -2.12 10.61
N LEU A 346 0.84 -1.31 10.63
CA LEU A 346 -0.06 -1.17 11.77
C LEU A 346 -0.87 -2.45 12.02
N GLY A 347 -1.41 -3.04 10.96
CA GLY A 347 -2.16 -4.29 11.02
C GLY A 347 -1.36 -5.45 11.61
N MET A 348 -0.05 -5.54 11.34
CA MET A 348 0.81 -6.58 11.92
C MET A 348 0.79 -6.60 13.44
N VAL A 349 0.67 -5.47 14.10
CA VAL A 349 0.66 -5.34 15.56
C VAL A 349 -0.74 -5.25 16.16
N GLY A 350 -1.77 -5.26 15.32
CA GLY A 350 -3.18 -5.15 15.71
C GLY A 350 -3.58 -3.71 16.07
N ALA A 351 -2.89 -2.72 15.49
CA ALA A 351 -3.35 -1.35 15.45
C ALA A 351 -4.31 -1.16 14.26
N ASP A 352 -5.13 -0.12 14.32
CA ASP A 352 -6.03 0.23 13.23
C ASP A 352 -5.22 0.79 12.06
N PRO A 353 -5.49 0.36 10.81
CA PRO A 353 -4.76 0.86 9.64
C PRO A 353 -4.87 2.38 9.41
N GLU A 354 -6.02 2.96 9.75
CA GLU A 354 -6.32 4.38 9.57
C GLU A 354 -5.88 5.24 10.76
N GLU A 355 -5.26 4.64 11.79
CA GLU A 355 -4.89 5.37 12.99
C GLU A 355 -3.63 6.22 12.77
N SER A 356 -3.77 7.54 12.93
CA SER A 356 -2.69 8.53 12.90
C SER A 356 -2.37 9.09 14.30
N VAL A 357 -1.35 9.95 14.37
CA VAL A 357 -0.99 10.67 15.62
C VAL A 357 -2.07 11.65 16.02
N ASP A 358 -2.82 12.18 15.04
CA ASP A 358 -3.85 13.20 15.21
C ASP A 358 -5.22 12.62 15.57
N THR A 359 -5.38 11.28 15.41
CA THR A 359 -6.59 10.57 15.83
C THR A 359 -6.90 10.83 17.33
N PRO A 360 -8.12 11.25 17.68
CA PRO A 360 -8.49 11.51 19.06
C PRO A 360 -8.23 10.31 19.98
N TRP A 361 -7.50 10.50 21.09
CA TRP A 361 -7.08 9.41 21.99
C TRP A 361 -8.22 8.47 22.45
N LYS A 362 -9.45 8.96 22.54
CA LYS A 362 -10.62 8.16 22.92
C LYS A 362 -10.98 7.13 21.86
N GLU A 363 -10.83 7.52 20.60
CA GLU A 363 -11.06 6.65 19.46
C GLU A 363 -9.96 5.61 19.36
N SER A 364 -8.68 6.00 19.44
CA SER A 364 -7.54 5.10 19.53
C SER A 364 -7.72 4.03 20.60
N VAL A 365 -8.17 4.42 21.80
CA VAL A 365 -8.48 3.47 22.87
C VAL A 365 -9.60 2.51 22.46
N ARG A 366 -10.65 2.99 21.81
CA ARG A 366 -11.78 2.16 21.37
C ARG A 366 -11.35 1.15 20.31
N LYS A 367 -10.50 1.58 19.35
CA LYS A 367 -9.99 0.73 18.26
C LYS A 367 -8.97 -0.30 18.78
N ARG A 368 -8.03 0.06 19.66
CA ARG A 368 -6.98 -0.83 20.20
C ARG A 368 -7.47 -1.80 21.28
N LEU A 369 -8.42 -1.41 22.09
CA LEU A 369 -8.84 -2.19 23.27
C LEU A 369 -9.32 -3.62 22.95
N PRO A 370 -10.11 -3.89 21.90
CA PRO A 370 -10.51 -5.24 21.52
C PRO A 370 -9.31 -6.17 21.27
N TRP A 371 -8.29 -5.69 20.55
CA TRP A 371 -7.07 -6.45 20.26
C TRP A 371 -6.25 -6.72 21.51
N LEU A 372 -6.19 -5.79 22.46
CA LEU A 372 -5.55 -6.00 23.75
C LEU A 372 -6.26 -7.07 24.56
N PHE A 373 -7.59 -7.17 24.50
CA PHE A 373 -8.34 -8.27 25.12
C PHE A 373 -8.04 -9.62 24.48
N VAL A 374 -7.96 -9.68 23.15
CA VAL A 374 -7.56 -10.89 22.41
C VAL A 374 -6.16 -11.31 22.85
N ASN A 375 -5.20 -10.38 22.90
CA ASN A 375 -3.84 -10.66 23.34
C ASN A 375 -3.78 -11.12 24.82
N MET A 376 -4.57 -10.52 25.70
CA MET A 376 -4.69 -10.95 27.10
C MET A 376 -5.22 -12.38 27.22
N PHE A 377 -6.23 -12.74 26.41
CA PHE A 377 -6.75 -14.11 26.37
C PHE A 377 -5.68 -15.11 25.87
N ASN A 378 -4.97 -14.75 24.82
CA ASN A 378 -3.86 -15.55 24.29
C ASN A 378 -2.72 -15.73 25.33
N SER A 379 -2.40 -14.66 26.06
CA SER A 379 -1.41 -14.74 27.17
C SER A 379 -1.88 -15.65 28.29
N ALA A 380 -3.18 -15.65 28.61
CA ALA A 380 -3.74 -16.58 29.59
C ALA A 380 -3.65 -18.05 29.13
N LEU A 381 -3.78 -18.29 27.81
CA LEU A 381 -3.60 -19.63 27.23
C LEU A 381 -2.12 -20.10 27.41
N SER A 382 -1.15 -19.25 27.10
CA SER A 382 0.27 -19.54 27.30
C SER A 382 0.59 -19.75 28.79
N ALA A 383 0.01 -18.94 29.68
CA ALA A 383 0.14 -19.13 31.14
C ALA A 383 -0.45 -20.45 31.61
N SER A 384 -1.51 -20.95 31.00
CA SER A 384 -2.09 -22.26 31.35
C SER A 384 -1.13 -23.42 31.06
N VAL A 385 -0.30 -23.30 30.01
CA VAL A 385 0.77 -24.26 29.72
C VAL A 385 1.80 -24.26 30.83
N VAL A 386 2.23 -23.09 31.31
CA VAL A 386 3.17 -22.96 32.43
C VAL A 386 2.59 -23.60 33.70
N TYR A 387 1.31 -23.36 33.97
CA TYR A 387 0.62 -23.96 35.13
C TYR A 387 0.61 -25.49 35.09
N MET A 388 0.55 -26.13 33.94
CA MET A 388 0.65 -27.60 33.82
C MET A 388 1.99 -28.15 34.36
N PHE A 389 3.05 -27.35 34.39
CA PHE A 389 4.39 -27.70 34.85
C PHE A 389 4.76 -27.05 36.18
N GLU A 390 3.78 -26.60 36.98
CA GLU A 390 4.02 -25.97 38.30
C GLU A 390 4.91 -26.82 39.18
N GLY A 391 4.71 -28.15 39.24
CA GLY A 391 5.52 -29.07 40.00
C GLY A 391 7.00 -29.06 39.60
N SER A 392 7.28 -29.09 38.30
CA SER A 392 8.65 -29.06 37.76
C SER A 392 9.35 -27.73 38.05
N ILE A 393 8.61 -26.62 38.01
CA ILE A 393 9.13 -25.30 38.36
C ILE A 393 9.39 -25.19 39.86
N ALA A 394 8.53 -25.77 40.70
CA ALA A 394 8.72 -25.79 42.14
C ALA A 394 9.98 -26.58 42.57
N GLU A 395 10.27 -27.69 41.86
CA GLU A 395 11.49 -28.48 42.11
C GLU A 395 12.75 -27.78 41.60
N MET A 396 12.65 -27.03 40.51
CA MET A 396 13.80 -26.38 39.87
C MET A 396 13.44 -24.92 39.45
N ALA A 397 13.47 -24.00 40.40
CA ALA A 397 13.10 -22.59 40.19
C ALA A 397 13.90 -21.87 39.07
N VAL A 398 15.11 -22.35 38.75
CA VAL A 398 15.94 -21.82 37.67
C VAL A 398 15.25 -21.91 36.29
N LEU A 399 14.33 -22.87 36.11
CA LEU A 399 13.55 -23.00 34.87
C LEU A 399 12.74 -21.75 34.62
N ALA A 400 12.09 -21.19 35.65
CA ALA A 400 11.30 -19.94 35.49
C ALA A 400 12.17 -18.74 35.05
N VAL A 401 13.46 -18.71 35.46
CA VAL A 401 14.39 -17.64 35.06
C VAL A 401 14.78 -17.76 33.58
N LEU A 402 14.85 -18.98 33.05
CA LEU A 402 15.27 -19.24 31.67
C LEU A 402 14.14 -19.21 30.67
N MET A 403 12.87 -19.37 31.08
CA MET A 403 11.69 -19.38 30.20
C MET A 403 11.59 -18.18 29.27
N PRO A 404 11.77 -16.91 29.73
CA PRO A 404 11.66 -15.76 28.87
C PRO A 404 12.66 -15.76 27.70
N MET A 405 13.83 -16.37 27.87
CA MET A 405 14.84 -16.45 26.82
C MET A 405 14.38 -17.34 25.64
N VAL A 406 13.68 -18.45 25.97
CA VAL A 406 13.19 -19.36 24.91
C VAL A 406 12.11 -18.68 24.10
N ALA A 407 11.04 -18.23 24.75
CA ALA A 407 9.91 -17.61 24.08
C ALA A 407 10.30 -16.36 23.26
N ASN A 408 11.11 -15.48 23.85
CA ASN A 408 11.51 -14.24 23.17
C ASN A 408 12.31 -14.50 21.87
N GLN A 409 13.21 -15.49 21.84
CA GLN A 409 14.01 -15.77 20.65
C GLN A 409 13.19 -16.41 19.53
N ALA A 410 12.27 -17.30 19.87
CA ALA A 410 11.36 -17.90 18.90
C ALA A 410 10.37 -16.88 18.35
N GLY A 411 9.81 -16.02 19.20
CA GLY A 411 8.97 -14.90 18.80
C GLY A 411 9.66 -13.98 17.82
N ASN A 412 10.88 -13.54 18.10
CA ASN A 412 11.68 -12.69 17.21
C ASN A 412 11.95 -13.37 15.86
N THR A 413 12.32 -14.66 15.86
CA THR A 413 12.55 -15.42 14.62
C THR A 413 11.28 -15.54 13.79
N GLY A 414 10.16 -15.79 14.46
CA GLY A 414 8.84 -15.87 13.82
C GLY A 414 8.41 -14.54 13.23
N GLN A 415 8.60 -13.42 13.94
CA GLN A 415 8.29 -12.07 13.43
C GLN A 415 9.13 -11.69 12.21
N GLN A 416 10.42 -12.07 12.18
CA GLN A 416 11.25 -11.88 10.99
C GLN A 416 10.72 -12.66 9.79
N ALA A 417 10.31 -13.91 9.99
CA ALA A 417 9.70 -14.71 8.93
C ALA A 417 8.34 -14.17 8.49
N LEU A 418 7.53 -13.70 9.44
CA LEU A 418 6.24 -13.06 9.22
C LEU A 418 6.36 -11.81 8.33
N ALA A 419 7.24 -10.88 8.70
CA ALA A 419 7.46 -9.65 7.96
C ALA A 419 7.94 -9.91 6.52
N VAL A 420 8.85 -10.89 6.32
CA VAL A 420 9.29 -11.29 4.98
C VAL A 420 8.13 -11.87 4.17
N MET A 421 7.24 -12.65 4.79
CA MET A 421 6.12 -13.28 4.10
C MET A 421 5.03 -12.24 3.73
N ILE A 422 4.68 -11.32 4.64
CA ILE A 422 3.72 -10.23 4.36
C ILE A 422 4.23 -9.38 3.20
N ARG A 423 5.48 -8.90 3.27
CA ARG A 423 6.09 -8.15 2.16
C ARG A 423 6.01 -8.89 0.82
N GLN A 424 6.24 -10.21 0.83
CA GLN A 424 6.19 -11.01 -0.39
C GLN A 424 4.76 -11.15 -0.92
N LEU A 425 3.76 -11.23 -0.03
CA LEU A 425 2.35 -11.31 -0.40
C LEU A 425 1.81 -10.00 -0.97
N ALA A 426 2.35 -8.87 -0.51
CA ALA A 426 2.03 -7.54 -1.04
C ALA A 426 2.62 -7.29 -2.45
N THR A 427 3.78 -7.91 -2.78
CA THR A 427 4.50 -7.58 -4.03
C THR A 427 4.30 -8.58 -5.17
N ASP A 428 3.93 -9.84 -4.90
CA ASP A 428 3.88 -10.90 -5.90
C ASP A 428 2.52 -11.65 -5.91
N ARG A 429 2.02 -11.95 -7.11
CA ARG A 429 0.98 -12.98 -7.28
C ARG A 429 1.55 -14.35 -6.89
N PHE A 430 1.24 -14.77 -5.68
CA PHE A 430 1.76 -16.01 -5.10
C PHE A 430 1.02 -17.24 -5.66
N ASP A 431 1.71 -18.05 -6.48
CA ASP A 431 1.28 -19.41 -6.76
C ASP A 431 1.48 -20.30 -5.52
N GLN A 432 0.55 -21.22 -5.27
CA GLN A 432 0.53 -22.11 -4.10
C GLN A 432 1.86 -22.88 -3.90
N LYS A 433 2.56 -23.19 -5.01
CA LYS A 433 3.87 -23.84 -4.98
C LYS A 433 4.98 -22.92 -4.48
N LYS A 434 4.95 -21.65 -4.86
CA LYS A 434 5.90 -20.63 -4.37
C LYS A 434 5.68 -20.38 -2.87
N ALA A 435 4.44 -20.29 -2.42
CA ALA A 435 4.07 -20.14 -1.02
C ALA A 435 4.67 -21.24 -0.14
N TRP A 436 4.48 -22.50 -0.54
CA TRP A 436 5.06 -23.63 0.19
C TRP A 436 6.59 -23.62 0.22
N MET A 437 7.23 -23.26 -0.91
CA MET A 437 8.69 -23.15 -0.96
C MET A 437 9.21 -22.03 -0.04
N ALA A 438 8.48 -20.93 0.12
CA ALA A 438 8.83 -19.85 1.02
C ALA A 438 8.79 -20.32 2.49
N VAL A 439 7.73 -21.04 2.91
CA VAL A 439 7.65 -21.64 4.27
C VAL A 439 8.81 -22.60 4.53
N VAL A 440 9.13 -23.46 3.55
CA VAL A 440 10.29 -24.38 3.67
C VAL A 440 11.61 -23.61 3.78
N ARG A 441 11.74 -22.49 3.05
CA ARG A 441 12.91 -21.60 3.14
C ARG A 441 13.03 -21.01 4.55
N GLU A 442 11.95 -20.43 5.09
CA GLU A 442 11.95 -19.89 6.46
C GLU A 442 12.24 -20.97 7.50
N GLY A 443 11.69 -22.16 7.36
CA GLY A 443 12.03 -23.30 8.22
C GLY A 443 13.52 -23.68 8.18
N LYS A 444 14.18 -23.63 7.00
CA LYS A 444 15.63 -23.84 6.92
C LYS A 444 16.42 -22.74 7.61
N ILE A 445 15.99 -21.47 7.48
CA ILE A 445 16.61 -20.33 8.17
C ILE A 445 16.46 -20.52 9.66
N GLY A 446 15.25 -20.81 10.15
CA GLY A 446 14.98 -21.06 11.56
C GLY A 446 15.78 -22.23 12.15
N LEU A 447 15.99 -23.31 11.35
CA LEU A 447 16.82 -24.43 11.79
C LEU A 447 18.29 -24.01 11.94
N VAL A 448 18.87 -23.33 10.96
CA VAL A 448 20.28 -22.93 10.98
C VAL A 448 20.54 -21.91 12.09
N THR A 449 19.70 -20.86 12.18
CA THR A 449 19.80 -19.86 13.26
C THR A 449 19.53 -20.48 14.63
N GLY A 450 18.56 -21.40 14.69
CA GLY A 450 18.23 -22.17 15.90
C GLY A 450 19.41 -23.00 16.44
N VAL A 451 20.18 -23.67 15.56
CA VAL A 451 21.38 -24.42 15.97
C VAL A 451 22.43 -23.47 16.54
N VAL A 452 22.69 -22.34 15.93
CA VAL A 452 23.68 -21.36 16.43
C VAL A 452 23.25 -20.79 17.77
N MET A 453 21.99 -20.41 17.91
CA MET A 453 21.43 -19.86 19.15
C MET A 453 21.34 -20.93 20.25
N ALA A 454 21.00 -22.17 19.88
CA ALA A 454 21.01 -23.30 20.82
C ALA A 454 22.38 -23.53 21.45
N PHE A 455 23.45 -23.48 20.66
CA PHE A 455 24.82 -23.60 21.14
C PHE A 455 25.18 -22.44 22.07
N THR A 456 24.82 -21.22 21.72
CA THR A 456 25.04 -20.04 22.56
C THR A 456 24.28 -20.14 23.89
N ALA A 457 23.00 -20.54 23.83
CA ALA A 457 22.17 -20.72 25.02
C ALA A 457 22.64 -21.85 25.89
N PHE A 458 23.13 -22.96 25.30
CA PHE A 458 23.76 -24.06 26.03
C PHE A 458 24.95 -23.56 26.88
N ILE A 459 25.87 -22.83 26.25
CA ILE A 459 27.05 -22.30 26.97
C ILE A 459 26.61 -21.32 28.05
N GLY A 460 25.71 -20.38 27.74
CA GLY A 460 25.22 -19.38 28.69
C GLY A 460 24.52 -20.00 29.89
N ALA A 461 23.59 -20.92 29.66
CA ALA A 461 22.88 -21.62 30.75
C ALA A 461 23.81 -22.51 31.57
N TRP A 462 24.77 -23.20 30.94
CA TRP A 462 25.77 -23.98 31.63
C TRP A 462 26.68 -23.11 32.51
N MET A 463 27.18 -21.99 32.00
CA MET A 463 28.01 -21.06 32.79
C MET A 463 27.23 -20.44 33.96
N PHE A 464 25.96 -20.13 33.76
CA PHE A 464 25.09 -19.52 34.77
C PHE A 464 24.68 -20.49 35.86
N THR A 465 24.35 -21.75 35.52
CA THR A 465 23.80 -22.74 36.44
C THR A 465 24.86 -23.72 36.97
N GLY A 466 26.02 -23.85 36.32
CA GLY A 466 27.03 -24.87 36.58
C GLY A 466 26.64 -26.28 36.15
N VAL A 467 25.42 -26.49 35.57
CA VAL A 467 24.86 -27.80 35.21
C VAL A 467 24.72 -27.93 33.71
N ALA A 468 25.55 -28.75 33.07
CA ALA A 468 25.52 -28.92 31.61
C ALA A 468 24.19 -29.48 31.07
N ALA A 469 23.48 -30.29 31.86
CA ALA A 469 22.18 -30.85 31.51
C ALA A 469 21.12 -29.75 31.32
N ILE A 470 21.11 -28.71 32.17
CA ILE A 470 20.22 -27.54 31.99
C ILE A 470 20.55 -26.80 30.71
N GLY A 471 21.84 -26.62 30.41
CA GLY A 471 22.28 -26.04 29.14
C GLY A 471 21.78 -26.83 27.92
N ALA A 472 21.87 -28.17 27.98
CA ALA A 472 21.44 -29.05 26.90
C ALA A 472 19.90 -28.96 26.65
N VAL A 473 19.12 -28.97 27.73
CA VAL A 473 17.67 -28.80 27.67
C VAL A 473 17.31 -27.42 27.13
N MET A 474 17.96 -26.36 27.59
CA MET A 474 17.75 -25.00 27.11
C MET A 474 18.08 -24.87 25.63
N GLY A 475 19.24 -25.35 25.18
CA GLY A 475 19.65 -25.31 23.78
C GLY A 475 18.71 -26.11 22.86
N GLY A 476 18.36 -27.34 23.29
CA GLY A 476 17.42 -28.19 22.56
C GLY A 476 16.02 -27.56 22.43
N ALA A 477 15.50 -27.00 23.50
CA ALA A 477 14.21 -26.31 23.49
C ALA A 477 14.24 -25.10 22.57
N LEU A 478 15.27 -24.27 22.67
CA LEU A 478 15.41 -23.07 21.83
C LEU A 478 15.52 -23.41 20.36
N MET A 479 16.26 -24.45 19.98
CA MET A 479 16.38 -24.90 18.60
C MET A 479 14.99 -25.31 18.01
N CYS A 480 14.24 -26.12 18.78
CA CYS A 480 12.94 -26.59 18.37
C CYS A 480 11.94 -25.44 18.24
N ASP A 481 11.97 -24.52 19.20
CA ASP A 481 11.03 -23.39 19.24
C ASP A 481 11.32 -22.34 18.18
N MET A 482 12.59 -22.01 17.91
CA MET A 482 12.98 -21.13 16.79
C MET A 482 12.59 -21.71 15.42
N LEU A 483 12.73 -23.02 15.24
CA LEU A 483 12.26 -23.70 14.02
C LEU A 483 10.74 -23.56 13.88
N LEU A 484 10.00 -23.79 14.98
CA LEU A 484 8.54 -23.64 15.00
C LEU A 484 8.13 -22.19 14.74
N GLY A 485 8.80 -21.23 15.38
CA GLY A 485 8.56 -19.80 15.17
C GLY A 485 8.72 -19.40 13.71
N ALA A 486 9.81 -19.81 13.06
CA ALA A 486 10.06 -19.52 11.65
C ALA A 486 8.99 -20.13 10.71
N ILE A 487 8.59 -21.38 10.96
CA ILE A 487 7.54 -22.05 10.18
C ILE A 487 6.20 -21.37 10.42
N SER A 488 5.86 -21.05 11.67
CA SER A 488 4.60 -20.38 12.00
C SER A 488 4.53 -18.97 11.41
N GLY A 489 5.61 -18.18 11.54
CA GLY A 489 5.70 -16.84 10.96
C GLY A 489 5.52 -16.85 9.44
N GLY A 490 6.12 -17.82 8.76
CA GLY A 490 5.92 -17.98 7.31
C GLY A 490 4.56 -18.54 6.91
N SER A 491 3.85 -19.24 7.81
CA SER A 491 2.59 -19.93 7.47
C SER A 491 1.34 -19.11 7.81
N ILE A 492 1.36 -18.31 8.89
CA ILE A 492 0.20 -17.57 9.38
C ILE A 492 -0.39 -16.63 8.31
N PRO A 493 0.38 -15.79 7.61
CA PRO A 493 -0.17 -14.93 6.56
C PRO A 493 -0.82 -15.71 5.41
N LEU A 494 -0.24 -16.85 5.04
CA LEU A 494 -0.81 -17.71 4.01
C LEU A 494 -2.13 -18.33 4.43
N ILE A 495 -2.26 -18.67 5.72
CA ILE A 495 -3.51 -19.21 6.27
C ILE A 495 -4.59 -18.12 6.26
N PHE A 496 -4.27 -16.89 6.69
CA PHE A 496 -5.21 -15.77 6.67
C PHE A 496 -5.69 -15.46 5.25
N ARG A 497 -4.76 -15.36 4.30
CA ARG A 497 -5.10 -15.20 2.90
C ARG A 497 -6.02 -16.31 2.37
N ALA A 498 -5.73 -17.56 2.73
CA ALA A 498 -6.57 -18.71 2.32
C ALA A 498 -7.97 -18.69 2.94
N LEU A 499 -8.14 -17.99 4.08
CA LEU A 499 -9.43 -17.75 4.74
C LEU A 499 -10.15 -16.49 4.24
N GLY A 500 -9.59 -15.78 3.23
CA GLY A 500 -10.13 -14.53 2.73
C GLY A 500 -10.01 -13.38 3.74
N ARG A 501 -8.97 -13.43 4.60
CA ARG A 501 -8.66 -12.39 5.57
C ARG A 501 -7.34 -11.73 5.21
N ASP A 502 -7.21 -10.46 5.59
CA ASP A 502 -5.96 -9.74 5.43
C ASP A 502 -4.79 -10.48 6.12
N PRO A 503 -3.71 -10.81 5.36
CA PRO A 503 -2.53 -11.50 5.90
C PRO A 503 -1.79 -10.71 6.97
N ALA A 504 -1.80 -9.37 6.94
CA ALA A 504 -1.13 -8.52 7.91
C ALA A 504 -1.89 -8.49 9.25
N HIS A 505 -3.23 -8.54 9.19
CA HIS A 505 -4.10 -8.26 10.31
C HIS A 505 -3.86 -9.19 11.52
N ALA A 506 -3.38 -8.60 12.62
CA ALA A 506 -3.12 -9.28 13.90
C ALA A 506 -2.22 -10.53 13.84
N SER A 507 -1.53 -10.75 12.71
CA SER A 507 -0.70 -11.95 12.50
C SER A 507 0.35 -12.15 13.60
N SER A 508 0.94 -11.07 14.14
CA SER A 508 1.94 -11.17 15.20
C SER A 508 1.34 -11.63 16.54
N ILE A 509 0.07 -11.31 16.83
CA ILE A 509 -0.63 -11.73 18.05
C ILE A 509 -0.79 -13.27 18.06
N PHE A 510 -1.22 -13.85 16.94
CA PHE A 510 -1.33 -15.30 16.79
C PHE A 510 0.03 -15.99 16.80
N LEU A 511 1.03 -15.39 16.15
CA LEU A 511 2.40 -15.89 16.16
C LEU A 511 2.95 -15.97 17.58
N THR A 512 2.84 -14.88 18.37
CA THR A 512 3.31 -14.83 19.75
C THR A 512 2.63 -15.89 20.62
N THR A 513 1.33 -16.11 20.43
CA THR A 513 0.60 -17.16 21.15
C THR A 513 1.17 -18.55 20.88
N ILE A 514 1.48 -18.84 19.61
CA ILE A 514 2.03 -20.14 19.20
C ILE A 514 3.45 -20.30 19.75
N THR A 515 4.31 -19.29 19.59
CA THR A 515 5.71 -19.38 20.03
C THR A 515 5.82 -19.43 21.57
N ASP A 516 5.09 -18.61 22.31
CA ASP A 516 5.11 -18.62 23.76
C ASP A 516 4.55 -19.94 24.31
N GLY A 517 3.36 -20.36 23.83
CA GLY A 517 2.73 -21.59 24.29
C GLY A 517 3.56 -22.84 24.00
N ALA A 518 4.06 -22.96 22.76
CA ALA A 518 4.89 -24.09 22.36
C ALA A 518 6.27 -24.03 23.00
N GLY A 519 6.89 -22.86 23.06
CA GLY A 519 8.21 -22.67 23.69
C GLY A 519 8.22 -23.08 25.16
N PHE A 520 7.22 -22.64 25.92
CA PHE A 520 7.07 -23.07 27.33
C PHE A 520 6.81 -24.57 27.42
N PHE A 521 5.93 -25.11 26.56
CA PHE A 521 5.65 -26.54 26.58
C PHE A 521 6.89 -27.39 26.26
N ILE A 522 7.64 -27.03 25.22
CA ILE A 522 8.84 -27.74 24.79
C ILE A 522 9.90 -27.64 25.85
N PHE A 523 10.16 -26.44 26.36
CA PHE A 523 11.23 -26.23 27.37
C PHE A 523 10.94 -26.95 28.68
N LEU A 524 9.75 -26.73 29.24
CA LEU A 524 9.36 -27.37 30.53
C LEU A 524 9.14 -28.86 30.36
N GLY A 525 8.63 -29.30 29.21
CA GLY A 525 8.49 -30.73 28.91
C GLY A 525 9.83 -31.44 28.81
N LEU A 526 10.83 -30.86 28.12
CA LEU A 526 12.18 -31.42 28.07
C LEU A 526 12.85 -31.37 29.45
N ALA A 527 12.65 -30.28 30.19
CA ALA A 527 13.17 -30.18 31.55
C ALA A 527 12.59 -31.28 32.48
N SER A 528 11.28 -31.47 32.44
CA SER A 528 10.60 -32.52 33.21
C SER A 528 11.02 -33.93 32.81
N LEU A 529 11.36 -34.15 31.54
CA LEU A 529 11.76 -35.47 31.05
C LEU A 529 13.24 -35.82 31.35
N PHE A 530 14.13 -34.83 31.29
CA PHE A 530 15.59 -35.07 31.35
C PHE A 530 16.27 -34.57 32.59
N LEU A 531 15.64 -33.68 33.38
CA LEU A 531 16.25 -33.11 34.59
C LEU A 531 15.56 -33.54 35.88
N LEU A 532 14.28 -33.87 35.82
CA LEU A 532 13.46 -34.35 36.95
C LEU A 532 13.11 -35.82 36.79
#